data_d59ca144043381274dd72dcf6603c02c
#
_entry.id   d59ca144043381274dd72dcf6603c02c
#
_cell.length_a   1.000
_cell.length_b   1.000
_cell.length_c   1.000
_cell.angle_alpha   90.00
_cell.angle_beta   90.00
_cell.angle_gamma   90.00
#
_symmetry.space_group_name_H-M   'P 1'
#
loop_
_entity.id
_entity.type
_entity.pdbx_description
1 polymer ?
#
loop_
_entity_poly.entity_id
_entity_poly.type
_entity_poly.pdbx_seq_one_letter_code
_entity_poly.pdbx_strand_id
1 'polypeptide(L)'
;MNLGQAILAAATRAVDKINTCRVGILTQVDLPRLRCNVLLKGLLQGQRVELFEVPIAVQAYHGSALIVAPKVGDIVLVAFTKQDLEQQLLNRDVVPVNERHQFSINNAVVIAGLYTLADTPPAVGEDEVLLHHVSGTEYRIRQTGDIEIIHHSGAGITITGEGAVTITATSVDFVEL
;
A
#
# COMPACT_ATOMS: atom_id res chain seq x y z
N MET A 1 -8.11 -45.22 7.57
CA MET A 1 -8.69 -43.88 7.43
C MET A 1 -10.10 -44.01 6.89
N ASN A 2 -11.11 -43.55 7.61
CA ASN A 2 -12.49 -43.67 7.14
C ASN A 2 -12.78 -42.58 6.09
N LEU A 3 -13.86 -42.71 5.32
CA LEU A 3 -14.24 -41.80 4.24
C LEU A 3 -14.37 -40.35 4.74
N GLY A 4 -14.93 -40.13 5.92
CA GLY A 4 -15.06 -38.78 6.49
C GLY A 4 -13.70 -38.10 6.76
N GLN A 5 -12.75 -38.86 7.30
CA GLN A 5 -11.38 -38.34 7.49
C GLN A 5 -10.66 -38.00 6.15
N ALA A 6 -10.91 -38.84 5.12
CA ALA A 6 -10.36 -38.58 3.79
C ALA A 6 -10.94 -37.31 3.17
N ILE A 7 -12.26 -37.10 3.27
CA ILE A 7 -12.94 -35.90 2.77
C ILE A 7 -12.45 -34.67 3.54
N LEU A 8 -12.36 -34.72 4.87
CA LEU A 8 -11.88 -33.61 5.68
C LEU A 8 -10.43 -33.26 5.32
N ALA A 9 -9.56 -34.26 5.19
CA ALA A 9 -8.17 -34.04 4.81
C ALA A 9 -8.05 -33.44 3.39
N ALA A 10 -8.89 -33.84 2.45
CA ALA A 10 -8.92 -33.26 1.11
C ALA A 10 -9.41 -31.79 1.13
N ALA A 11 -10.46 -31.49 1.89
CA ALA A 11 -10.97 -30.14 2.08
C ALA A 11 -9.93 -29.22 2.72
N THR A 12 -9.27 -29.65 3.80
CA THR A 12 -8.19 -28.89 4.47
C THR A 12 -7.05 -28.59 3.48
N ARG A 13 -6.60 -29.61 2.72
CA ARG A 13 -5.55 -29.38 1.70
C ARG A 13 -5.97 -28.42 0.60
N ALA A 14 -7.25 -28.40 0.23
CA ALA A 14 -7.76 -27.44 -0.76
C ALA A 14 -7.75 -26.00 -0.22
N VAL A 15 -8.18 -25.81 1.04
CA VAL A 15 -8.18 -24.51 1.72
C VAL A 15 -6.74 -23.99 1.93
N ASP A 16 -5.82 -24.87 2.34
CA ASP A 16 -4.41 -24.51 2.57
C ASP A 16 -3.68 -24.01 1.31
N LYS A 17 -4.22 -24.32 0.13
CA LYS A 17 -3.68 -23.84 -1.16
C LYS A 17 -4.22 -22.47 -1.57
N ILE A 18 -5.23 -21.96 -0.89
CA ILE A 18 -5.82 -20.65 -1.19
C ILE A 18 -4.93 -19.57 -0.57
N ASN A 19 -4.25 -18.80 -1.40
CA ASN A 19 -3.56 -17.60 -0.95
C ASN A 19 -4.56 -16.45 -0.93
N THR A 20 -4.67 -15.77 0.22
CA THR A 20 -5.52 -14.57 0.38
C THR A 20 -4.66 -13.31 0.52
N CYS A 21 -4.02 -13.15 1.67
CA CYS A 21 -3.06 -12.08 1.93
C CYS A 21 -1.85 -12.63 2.67
N ARG A 22 -0.68 -12.02 2.43
CA ARG A 22 0.57 -12.31 3.11
C ARG A 22 1.37 -11.05 3.36
N VAL A 23 2.19 -11.05 4.39
CA VAL A 23 3.15 -9.97 4.65
C VAL A 23 4.43 -10.27 3.90
N GLY A 24 5.01 -9.24 3.26
CA GLY A 24 6.26 -9.33 2.53
C GLY A 24 7.20 -8.16 2.84
N ILE A 25 8.42 -8.28 2.34
CA ILE A 25 9.47 -7.26 2.38
C ILE A 25 9.82 -6.93 0.94
N LEU A 26 9.86 -5.65 0.59
CA LEU A 26 10.30 -5.21 -0.73
C LEU A 26 11.80 -5.44 -0.91
N THR A 27 12.19 -6.20 -1.93
CA THR A 27 13.59 -6.48 -2.28
C THR A 27 14.08 -5.68 -3.47
N GLN A 28 13.16 -5.26 -4.33
CA GLN A 28 13.40 -4.38 -5.47
C GLN A 28 12.15 -3.53 -5.75
N VAL A 29 12.33 -2.30 -6.23
CA VAL A 29 11.24 -1.39 -6.59
C VAL A 29 11.54 -0.73 -7.94
N ASP A 30 10.60 -0.83 -8.87
CA ASP A 30 10.57 -0.14 -10.17
C ASP A 30 9.42 0.88 -10.13
N LEU A 31 9.72 2.11 -9.70
CA LEU A 31 8.73 3.17 -9.56
C LEU A 31 8.10 3.60 -10.90
N PRO A 32 8.85 3.76 -12.00
CA PRO A 32 8.27 4.11 -13.29
C PRO A 32 7.20 3.13 -13.78
N ARG A 33 7.32 1.85 -13.44
CA ARG A 33 6.35 0.82 -13.84
C ARG A 33 5.38 0.44 -12.72
N LEU A 34 5.54 1.00 -11.51
CA LEU A 34 4.83 0.62 -10.28
C LEU A 34 4.85 -0.90 -10.07
N ARG A 35 6.06 -1.47 -10.17
CA ARG A 35 6.34 -2.90 -9.95
C ARG A 35 7.38 -3.08 -8.86
N CYS A 36 7.37 -4.25 -8.22
CA CYS A 36 8.36 -4.58 -7.19
C CYS A 36 8.60 -6.09 -7.10
N ASN A 37 9.71 -6.46 -6.46
CA ASN A 37 9.92 -7.82 -6.00
C ASN A 37 9.64 -7.89 -4.50
N VAL A 38 9.02 -8.98 -4.05
CA VAL A 38 8.57 -9.14 -2.67
C VAL A 38 9.01 -10.48 -2.11
N LEU A 39 9.84 -10.45 -1.07
CA LEU A 39 10.16 -11.64 -0.27
C LEU A 39 9.05 -11.84 0.78
N LEU A 40 8.31 -12.95 0.71
CA LEU A 40 7.29 -13.26 1.71
C LEU A 40 7.93 -13.53 3.08
N LYS A 41 7.41 -12.90 4.14
CA LYS A 41 7.94 -13.08 5.51
C LYS A 41 7.65 -14.47 6.08
N GLY A 42 6.52 -15.07 5.70
CA GLY A 42 6.18 -16.43 6.10
C GLY A 42 6.77 -17.46 5.16
N LEU A 43 7.38 -18.52 5.72
CA LEU A 43 7.85 -19.65 4.92
C LEU A 43 6.67 -20.40 4.28
N LEU A 44 6.81 -20.75 3.01
CA LEU A 44 5.88 -21.64 2.31
C LEU A 44 6.51 -23.04 2.26
N GLN A 45 5.87 -24.00 2.92
CA GLN A 45 6.40 -25.37 3.04
C GLN A 45 7.87 -25.41 3.51
N GLY A 46 8.24 -24.51 4.43
CA GLY A 46 9.59 -24.40 4.98
C GLY A 46 10.58 -23.64 4.09
N GLN A 47 10.16 -23.11 2.95
CA GLN A 47 11.03 -22.40 2.00
C GLN A 47 10.73 -20.90 1.97
N ARG A 48 11.78 -20.10 1.72
CA ARG A 48 11.65 -18.68 1.39
C ARG A 48 11.11 -18.55 -0.03
N VAL A 49 10.15 -17.68 -0.23
CA VAL A 49 9.55 -17.42 -1.54
C VAL A 49 9.66 -15.94 -1.85
N GLU A 50 10.24 -15.62 -2.98
CA GLU A 50 10.29 -14.28 -3.55
C GLU A 50 9.37 -14.22 -4.77
N LEU A 51 8.57 -13.16 -4.84
CA LEU A 51 7.67 -12.85 -5.93
C LEU A 51 8.31 -11.77 -6.78
N PHE A 52 8.24 -11.90 -8.10
CA PHE A 52 8.86 -10.98 -9.04
C PHE A 52 7.82 -10.19 -9.81
N GLU A 53 8.15 -8.95 -10.20
CA GLU A 53 7.31 -8.08 -11.04
C GLU A 53 5.89 -7.87 -10.49
N VAL A 54 5.75 -7.88 -9.17
CA VAL A 54 4.46 -7.71 -8.49
C VAL A 54 3.97 -6.27 -8.68
N PRO A 55 2.74 -6.03 -9.19
CA PRO A 55 2.19 -4.68 -9.30
C PRO A 55 1.93 -4.06 -7.94
N ILE A 56 2.13 -2.74 -7.86
CA ILE A 56 1.83 -1.93 -6.68
C ILE A 56 0.51 -1.22 -6.94
N ALA A 57 -0.50 -1.50 -6.11
CA ALA A 57 -1.76 -0.79 -6.16
C ALA A 57 -1.58 0.65 -5.63
N VAL A 58 -2.16 1.61 -6.34
CA VAL A 58 -2.19 3.02 -5.95
C VAL A 58 -3.62 3.54 -6.04
N GLN A 59 -3.91 4.62 -5.31
CA GLN A 59 -5.18 5.31 -5.46
C GLN A 59 -5.12 6.20 -6.72
N ALA A 60 -5.61 5.67 -7.83
CA ALA A 60 -5.56 6.35 -9.12
C ALA A 60 -6.89 6.22 -9.86
N TYR A 61 -7.42 7.36 -10.33
CA TYR A 61 -8.65 7.43 -11.10
C TYR A 61 -8.50 8.47 -12.21
N HIS A 62 -8.75 8.05 -13.44
CA HIS A 62 -8.84 8.92 -14.61
C HIS A 62 -7.66 9.92 -14.78
N GLY A 63 -6.44 9.45 -14.51
CA GLY A 63 -5.22 10.27 -14.65
C GLY A 63 -4.80 11.02 -13.37
N SER A 64 -5.66 11.09 -12.34
CA SER A 64 -5.28 11.61 -11.03
C SER A 64 -4.82 10.46 -10.13
N ALA A 65 -3.76 10.66 -9.34
CA ALA A 65 -3.24 9.62 -8.46
C ALA A 65 -2.68 10.19 -7.15
N LEU A 66 -2.85 9.43 -6.07
CA LEU A 66 -2.05 9.57 -4.85
C LEU A 66 -1.04 8.42 -4.83
N ILE A 67 0.23 8.77 -5.03
CA ILE A 67 1.32 7.80 -5.06
C ILE A 67 2.29 8.11 -3.92
N VAL A 68 2.36 7.19 -2.95
CA VAL A 68 3.40 7.18 -1.93
C VAL A 68 4.45 6.17 -2.39
N ALA A 69 5.63 6.67 -2.76
CA ALA A 69 6.69 5.85 -3.31
C ALA A 69 7.28 4.90 -2.26
N PRO A 70 7.12 3.58 -2.40
CA PRO A 70 7.75 2.64 -1.51
C PRO A 70 9.25 2.50 -1.82
N LYS A 71 10.00 1.97 -0.87
CA LYS A 71 11.44 1.69 -1.02
C LYS A 71 11.76 0.25 -0.62
N VAL A 72 12.93 -0.20 -1.04
CA VAL A 72 13.49 -1.50 -0.63
C VAL A 72 13.59 -1.57 0.90
N GLY A 73 13.13 -2.68 1.47
CA GLY A 73 13.06 -2.92 2.90
C GLY A 73 11.70 -2.61 3.52
N ASP A 74 10.80 -1.90 2.84
CA ASP A 74 9.46 -1.65 3.36
C ASP A 74 8.68 -2.95 3.53
N ILE A 75 7.91 -3.00 4.62
CA ILE A 75 7.01 -4.11 4.89
C ILE A 75 5.67 -3.83 4.24
N VAL A 76 5.17 -4.80 3.50
CA VAL A 76 3.97 -4.64 2.68
C VAL A 76 2.96 -5.76 2.90
N LEU A 77 1.69 -5.45 2.67
CA LEU A 77 0.62 -6.43 2.56
C LEU A 77 0.43 -6.79 1.08
N VAL A 78 0.56 -8.08 0.80
CA VAL A 78 0.38 -8.67 -0.54
C VAL A 78 -0.95 -9.41 -0.56
N ALA A 79 -1.83 -9.03 -1.46
CA ALA A 79 -3.06 -9.76 -1.76
C ALA A 79 -2.88 -10.64 -2.99
N PHE A 80 -3.69 -11.70 -3.08
CA PHE A 80 -3.69 -12.61 -4.23
C PHE A 80 -5.06 -12.61 -4.87
N THR A 81 -5.13 -12.24 -6.14
CA THR A 81 -6.38 -12.19 -6.87
C THR A 81 -6.88 -13.60 -7.20
N LYS A 82 -8.20 -13.75 -7.28
CA LYS A 82 -8.82 -15.02 -7.65
C LYS A 82 -8.37 -15.51 -9.03
N GLN A 83 -8.15 -14.60 -9.95
CA GLN A 83 -7.85 -14.87 -11.34
C GLN A 83 -6.51 -14.28 -11.74
N ASP A 84 -5.99 -14.67 -12.89
CA ASP A 84 -4.74 -14.19 -13.44
C ASP A 84 -4.78 -12.66 -13.59
N LEU A 85 -3.96 -11.98 -12.78
CA LEU A 85 -3.90 -10.53 -12.73
C LEU A 85 -3.16 -9.96 -13.94
N GLU A 86 -2.13 -10.63 -14.43
CA GLU A 86 -1.30 -10.14 -15.52
C GLU A 86 -2.12 -9.98 -16.79
N GLN A 87 -2.93 -10.98 -17.14
CA GLN A 87 -3.85 -10.90 -18.29
C GLN A 87 -4.84 -9.74 -18.17
N GLN A 88 -5.35 -9.49 -16.97
CA GLN A 88 -6.32 -8.42 -16.72
C GLN A 88 -5.70 -7.03 -16.74
N LEU A 89 -4.39 -6.90 -16.52
CA LEU A 89 -3.67 -5.62 -16.54
C LEU A 89 -3.06 -5.26 -17.90
N LEU A 90 -3.16 -6.14 -18.92
CA LEU A 90 -2.61 -5.86 -20.25
C LEU A 90 -3.28 -4.68 -20.94
N ASN A 91 -4.59 -4.53 -20.76
CA ASN A 91 -5.38 -3.46 -21.36
C ASN A 91 -6.62 -3.15 -20.50
N ARG A 92 -7.54 -2.35 -21.05
CA ARG A 92 -8.81 -1.98 -20.38
C ARG A 92 -10.01 -2.83 -20.83
N ASP A 93 -9.80 -3.80 -21.72
CA ASP A 93 -10.86 -4.65 -22.24
C ASP A 93 -11.20 -5.79 -21.28
N VAL A 94 -12.38 -6.34 -21.44
CA VAL A 94 -12.76 -7.59 -20.76
C VAL A 94 -12.01 -8.74 -21.42
N VAL A 95 -11.23 -9.47 -20.63
CA VAL A 95 -10.43 -10.59 -21.10
C VAL A 95 -10.95 -11.92 -20.54
N PRO A 96 -10.86 -13.03 -21.31
CA PRO A 96 -11.15 -14.35 -20.77
C PRO A 96 -10.11 -14.71 -19.71
N VAL A 97 -10.55 -15.24 -18.58
CA VAL A 97 -9.68 -15.61 -17.46
C VAL A 97 -9.54 -17.13 -17.37
N ASN A 98 -8.34 -17.56 -16.95
CA ASN A 98 -8.08 -18.97 -16.71
C ASN A 98 -8.55 -19.35 -15.29
N GLU A 99 -9.62 -20.11 -15.18
CA GLU A 99 -10.18 -20.55 -13.88
C GLU A 99 -9.33 -21.58 -13.15
N ARG A 100 -8.33 -22.19 -13.81
CA ARG A 100 -7.49 -23.24 -13.22
C ARG A 100 -6.44 -22.71 -12.23
N HIS A 101 -6.10 -21.42 -12.30
CA HIS A 101 -5.05 -20.78 -11.49
C HIS A 101 -5.63 -19.77 -10.50
N GLN A 102 -6.70 -20.16 -9.81
CA GLN A 102 -7.34 -19.31 -8.80
C GLN A 102 -6.44 -19.17 -7.56
N PHE A 103 -6.34 -17.95 -7.01
CA PHE A 103 -5.56 -17.62 -5.83
C PHE A 103 -4.11 -18.10 -5.91
N SER A 104 -3.56 -18.12 -7.11
CA SER A 104 -2.18 -18.50 -7.34
C SER A 104 -1.23 -17.49 -6.70
N ILE A 105 -0.07 -17.97 -6.27
CA ILE A 105 1.00 -17.12 -5.77
C ILE A 105 1.51 -16.12 -6.82
N ASN A 106 1.32 -16.42 -8.10
CA ASN A 106 1.69 -15.52 -9.21
C ASN A 106 0.68 -14.38 -9.43
N ASN A 107 -0.49 -14.45 -8.80
CA ASN A 107 -1.54 -13.44 -8.92
C ASN A 107 -1.45 -12.39 -7.81
N ALA A 108 -0.24 -12.05 -7.41
CA ALA A 108 0.06 -11.17 -6.30
C ALA A 108 -0.09 -9.68 -6.68
N VAL A 109 -0.52 -8.87 -5.73
CA VAL A 109 -0.53 -7.40 -5.81
C VAL A 109 -0.19 -6.82 -4.44
N VAL A 110 0.71 -5.84 -4.38
CA VAL A 110 0.97 -5.06 -3.16
C VAL A 110 -0.15 -4.03 -3.01
N ILE A 111 -0.86 -4.08 -1.87
CA ILE A 111 -2.04 -3.24 -1.63
C ILE A 111 -1.83 -2.18 -0.54
N ALA A 112 -0.86 -2.34 0.34
CA ALA A 112 -0.55 -1.38 1.41
C ALA A 112 0.86 -1.59 1.97
N GLY A 113 1.45 -0.52 2.52
CA GLY A 113 2.55 -0.58 3.48
C GLY A 113 2.06 -0.92 4.88
N LEU A 114 2.91 -1.50 5.71
CA LEU A 114 2.62 -1.83 7.10
C LEU A 114 3.73 -1.33 8.01
N TYR A 115 3.36 -0.73 9.14
CA TYR A 115 4.27 -0.52 10.25
C TYR A 115 4.46 -1.83 11.02
N THR A 116 5.68 -2.13 11.43
CA THR A 116 5.97 -3.23 12.34
C THR A 116 5.90 -2.75 13.80
N LEU A 117 5.95 -3.68 14.74
CA LEU A 117 6.02 -3.32 16.18
C LEU A 117 7.32 -2.58 16.57
N ALA A 118 8.33 -2.60 15.72
CA ALA A 118 9.59 -1.87 15.90
C ALA A 118 9.56 -0.46 15.33
N ASP A 119 8.55 -0.13 14.51
CA ASP A 119 8.41 1.18 13.89
C ASP A 119 7.60 2.12 14.77
N THR A 120 7.87 3.42 14.65
CA THR A 120 7.06 4.47 15.29
C THR A 120 6.28 5.20 14.19
N PRO A 121 4.97 4.94 14.04
CA PRO A 121 4.17 5.68 13.07
C PRO A 121 4.04 7.16 13.48
N PRO A 122 3.80 8.07 12.51
CA PRO A 122 3.50 9.46 12.80
C PRO A 122 2.31 9.59 13.75
N ALA A 123 2.39 10.53 14.70
CA ALA A 123 1.31 10.76 15.64
C ALA A 123 0.12 11.40 14.93
N VAL A 124 -1.07 10.81 15.10
CA VAL A 124 -2.34 11.32 14.59
C VAL A 124 -3.37 11.25 15.71
N GLY A 125 -4.16 12.30 15.89
CA GLY A 125 -5.26 12.35 16.86
C GLY A 125 -6.55 11.70 16.34
N GLU A 126 -7.55 11.60 17.21
CA GLU A 126 -8.91 11.18 16.81
C GLU A 126 -9.49 12.22 15.84
N ASP A 127 -10.22 11.76 14.83
CA ASP A 127 -10.87 12.59 13.80
C ASP A 127 -9.91 13.53 13.02
N GLU A 128 -8.59 13.22 13.00
CA GLU A 128 -7.62 13.94 12.20
C GLU A 128 -7.29 13.22 10.87
N VAL A 129 -6.96 14.01 9.84
CA VAL A 129 -6.36 13.50 8.59
C VAL A 129 -4.92 13.98 8.53
N LEU A 130 -4.00 13.04 8.31
CA LEU A 130 -2.57 13.33 8.23
C LEU A 130 -1.98 12.77 6.94
N LEU A 131 -1.30 13.63 6.16
CA LEU A 131 -0.33 13.25 5.14
C LEU A 131 1.05 13.65 5.66
N HIS A 132 1.84 12.66 6.02
CA HIS A 132 3.18 12.86 6.59
C HIS A 132 4.26 12.41 5.61
N HIS A 133 5.30 13.23 5.46
CA HIS A 133 6.51 12.86 4.72
C HIS A 133 7.66 12.60 5.69
N VAL A 134 8.55 11.67 5.34
CA VAL A 134 9.72 11.26 6.16
C VAL A 134 10.63 12.43 6.58
N SER A 135 10.61 13.56 5.86
CA SER A 135 11.34 14.78 6.25
C SER A 135 10.72 15.52 7.43
N GLY A 136 9.52 15.15 7.88
CA GLY A 136 8.74 15.88 8.86
C GLY A 136 7.83 16.96 8.27
N THR A 137 7.72 17.04 6.92
CA THR A 137 6.72 17.90 6.27
C THR A 137 5.35 17.24 6.34
N GLU A 138 4.32 18.01 6.71
CA GLU A 138 2.97 17.51 6.95
C GLU A 138 1.91 18.37 6.27
N TYR A 139 0.83 17.71 5.83
CA TYR A 139 -0.48 18.30 5.61
C TYR A 139 -1.45 17.65 6.62
N ARG A 140 -2.12 18.47 7.41
CA ARG A 140 -2.99 17.98 8.49
C ARG A 140 -4.34 18.70 8.50
N ILE A 141 -5.39 17.94 8.72
CA ILE A 141 -6.70 18.49 9.10
C ILE A 141 -6.96 18.04 10.54
N ARG A 142 -7.12 19.02 11.44
CA ARG A 142 -7.38 18.78 12.86
C ARG A 142 -8.85 18.43 13.11
N GLN A 143 -9.13 17.83 14.25
CA GLN A 143 -10.50 17.57 14.74
C GLN A 143 -11.34 18.87 14.78
N THR A 144 -10.73 20.01 15.05
CA THR A 144 -11.36 21.33 15.04
C THR A 144 -11.74 21.83 13.64
N GLY A 145 -11.29 21.15 12.57
CA GLY A 145 -11.42 21.57 11.18
C GLY A 145 -10.30 22.51 10.72
N ASP A 146 -9.32 22.82 11.56
CA ASP A 146 -8.15 23.58 11.16
C ASP A 146 -7.33 22.82 10.14
N ILE A 147 -6.82 23.52 9.11
CA ILE A 147 -5.96 22.98 8.07
C ILE A 147 -4.54 23.50 8.30
N GLU A 148 -3.57 22.61 8.36
CA GLU A 148 -2.16 22.94 8.56
C GLU A 148 -1.32 22.33 7.42
N ILE A 149 -0.45 23.15 6.83
CA ILE A 149 0.63 22.72 5.95
C ILE A 149 1.92 23.17 6.62
N ILE A 150 2.71 22.21 7.13
CA ILE A 150 3.92 22.49 7.90
C ILE A 150 5.12 21.87 7.20
N HIS A 151 6.09 22.70 6.85
CA HIS A 151 7.36 22.26 6.35
C HIS A 151 8.30 21.88 7.53
N HIS A 152 9.18 20.92 7.34
CA HIS A 152 10.12 20.46 8.38
C HIS A 152 10.98 21.59 9.01
N SER A 153 11.16 22.72 8.33
CA SER A 153 11.86 23.91 8.87
C SER A 153 11.02 24.75 9.85
N GLY A 154 9.75 24.40 10.04
CA GLY A 154 8.78 25.18 10.83
C GLY A 154 8.03 26.25 10.03
N ALA A 155 8.36 26.47 8.74
CA ALA A 155 7.54 27.30 7.87
C ALA A 155 6.22 26.60 7.58
N GLY A 156 5.11 27.36 7.48
CA GLY A 156 3.82 26.74 7.27
C GLY A 156 2.68 27.71 7.00
N ILE A 157 1.53 27.15 6.69
CA ILE A 157 0.25 27.84 6.54
C ILE A 157 -0.75 27.14 7.45
N THR A 158 -1.46 27.92 8.24
CA THR A 158 -2.58 27.45 9.06
C THR A 158 -3.84 28.19 8.68
N ILE A 159 -4.92 27.45 8.46
CA ILE A 159 -6.27 28.00 8.27
C ILE A 159 -7.11 27.47 9.44
N THR A 160 -7.58 28.38 10.29
CA THR A 160 -8.42 27.98 11.44
C THR A 160 -9.84 27.67 11.01
N GLY A 161 -10.59 26.92 11.83
CA GLY A 161 -12.01 26.63 11.60
C GLY A 161 -12.89 27.90 11.51
N GLU A 162 -12.40 29.04 12.03
CA GLU A 162 -13.05 30.37 11.93
C GLU A 162 -12.66 31.14 10.67
N GLY A 163 -11.78 30.56 9.82
CA GLY A 163 -11.35 31.15 8.54
C GLY A 163 -10.16 32.11 8.63
N ALA A 164 -9.50 32.25 9.78
CA ALA A 164 -8.26 33.03 9.87
C ALA A 164 -7.10 32.28 9.19
N VAL A 165 -6.29 33.01 8.39
CA VAL A 165 -5.12 32.43 7.71
C VAL A 165 -3.85 33.03 8.32
N THR A 166 -2.94 32.15 8.75
CA THR A 166 -1.62 32.51 9.27
C THR A 166 -0.55 31.88 8.40
N ILE A 167 0.42 32.71 7.96
CA ILE A 167 1.62 32.24 7.26
C ILE A 167 2.81 32.44 8.17
N THR A 168 3.52 31.37 8.49
CA THR A 168 4.77 31.39 9.25
C THR A 168 5.92 31.08 8.31
N ALA A 169 6.83 32.03 8.12
CA ALA A 169 8.00 31.87 7.25
C ALA A 169 9.10 32.85 7.64
N THR A 170 10.34 32.56 7.23
CA THR A 170 11.48 33.50 7.42
C THR A 170 11.35 34.68 6.45
N SER A 171 10.81 34.46 5.25
CA SER A 171 10.50 35.48 4.24
C SER A 171 9.28 35.07 3.42
N VAL A 172 8.54 36.05 2.90
CA VAL A 172 7.40 35.81 2.01
C VAL A 172 7.58 36.76 0.80
N ASP A 173 7.74 36.22 -0.40
CA ASP A 173 7.86 36.97 -1.64
C ASP A 173 6.51 36.90 -2.39
N PHE A 174 6.00 38.08 -2.74
CA PHE A 174 4.84 38.24 -3.62
C PHE A 174 5.32 38.56 -5.02
N VAL A 175 5.07 37.66 -5.98
CA VAL A 175 5.44 37.85 -7.38
C VAL A 175 4.18 38.24 -8.17
N GLU A 176 4.18 39.41 -8.82
CA GLU A 176 3.15 39.74 -9.81
C GLU A 176 3.36 38.88 -11.05
N LEU A 177 2.30 38.26 -11.56
CA LEU A 177 2.29 37.46 -12.79
C LEU A 177 1.91 38.28 -14.00
#